data_e7ca81202b6a930d923b3f747af8fee6
#
_entry.id   e7ca81202b6a930d923b3f747af8fee6
#
_cell.length_a   1.000
_cell.length_b   1.000
_cell.length_c   1.000
_cell.angle_alpha   90.00
_cell.angle_beta   90.00
_cell.angle_gamma   90.00
#
_symmetry.space_group_name_H-M   'P 1'
#
loop_
_entity.id
_entity.type
_entity.pdbx_description
1 polymer ?
#
loop_
_entity_poly.entity_id
_entity_poly.type
_entity_poly.pdbx_seq_one_letter_code
_entity_poly.pdbx_strand_id
1 'polypeptide(L)'
;MKKYLLLAAGLMTATYVHPQPPKNPHTLLWRISGKGAARPSYLFGTMHILCAGDANLSDSLRGAINTVDEVYFEINLSDMVGMLGAMSAMQMKDGKTLSDLLKPEEYKRVKDYFAGHQALLPLPFGMLERFKPMLISGFVEEQGMDCGASGTDGMEMQIMKAAKELTHPKPINGLETAAFQAGLFDSIPYAKQAKELVDYIDSADYNKAQTRQLADLYNKQDLDGIEALSDKDDPGMSEYMDLLLYDRNRKWARILDTLLPDKSLLIAVGAAHLPGNQGVIELLRKEGFTVEPVISSTPKAGESVVAASRP
;
A
#
# COMPACT_ATOMS: atom_id res chain seq x y z
N MET A 1 -42.42 9.84 64.54
CA MET A 1 -41.99 9.04 63.32
C MET A 1 -40.95 9.83 62.56
N LYS A 2 -39.67 9.47 62.70
CA LYS A 2 -38.52 10.14 62.01
C LYS A 2 -38.24 9.41 60.70
N LYS A 3 -38.40 10.11 59.58
CA LYS A 3 -38.02 9.60 58.24
C LYS A 3 -36.53 9.81 58.05
N TYR A 4 -35.75 8.74 57.82
CA TYR A 4 -34.35 8.79 57.44
C TYR A 4 -34.29 8.81 55.91
N LEU A 5 -33.72 9.90 55.36
CA LEU A 5 -33.44 10.05 53.95
C LEU A 5 -32.00 9.51 53.69
N LEU A 6 -31.91 8.37 53.02
CA LEU A 6 -30.61 7.81 52.59
C LEU A 6 -30.23 8.46 51.26
N LEU A 7 -29.19 9.32 51.27
CA LEU A 7 -28.53 9.80 50.06
C LEU A 7 -27.55 8.72 49.56
N ALA A 8 -27.86 8.10 48.43
CA ALA A 8 -26.94 7.24 47.74
C ALA A 8 -26.02 8.10 46.87
N ALA A 9 -24.77 8.29 47.31
CA ALA A 9 -23.72 8.91 46.50
C ALA A 9 -23.21 7.88 45.49
N GLY A 10 -23.63 8.03 44.21
CA GLY A 10 -23.11 7.23 43.12
C GLY A 10 -21.68 7.69 42.77
N LEU A 11 -20.68 6.89 43.11
CA LEU A 11 -19.32 7.05 42.59
C LEU A 11 -19.34 6.72 41.07
N MET A 12 -19.30 7.74 40.21
CA MET A 12 -18.93 7.58 38.82
C MET A 12 -17.41 7.31 38.73
N THR A 13 -17.03 6.06 38.63
CA THR A 13 -15.66 5.70 38.25
C THR A 13 -15.49 5.99 36.76
N ALA A 14 -14.87 7.11 36.42
CA ALA A 14 -14.39 7.35 35.06
C ALA A 14 -13.32 6.31 34.78
N THR A 15 -13.66 5.32 33.95
CA THR A 15 -12.67 4.40 33.40
C THR A 15 -11.79 5.17 32.41
N TYR A 16 -10.61 5.53 32.88
CA TYR A 16 -9.57 6.04 31.99
C TYR A 16 -9.17 4.91 31.04
N VAL A 17 -9.65 4.97 29.80
CA VAL A 17 -9.17 4.10 28.74
C VAL A 17 -7.75 4.58 28.41
N HIS A 18 -6.75 3.89 28.93
CA HIS A 18 -5.38 4.10 28.51
C HIS A 18 -5.29 3.68 27.03
N PRO A 19 -4.76 4.55 26.14
CA PRO A 19 -4.48 4.11 24.77
C PRO A 19 -3.53 2.91 24.86
N GLN A 20 -3.91 1.80 24.23
CA GLN A 20 -3.01 0.65 24.14
C GLN A 20 -1.77 1.07 23.39
N PRO A 21 -0.56 0.66 23.84
CA PRO A 21 0.65 0.92 23.05
C PRO A 21 0.52 0.26 21.67
N PRO A 22 1.10 0.84 20.62
CA PRO A 22 1.04 0.30 19.27
C PRO A 22 1.54 -1.15 19.26
N LYS A 23 0.84 -2.05 18.52
CA LYS A 23 1.23 -3.45 18.35
C LYS A 23 2.55 -3.57 17.59
N ASN A 24 2.75 -2.66 16.64
CA ASN A 24 3.94 -2.58 15.82
C ASN A 24 4.72 -1.30 16.15
N PRO A 25 6.06 -1.36 16.16
CA PRO A 25 6.87 -0.14 16.20
C PRO A 25 6.66 0.68 14.94
N HIS A 26 6.83 1.99 15.03
CA HIS A 26 6.73 2.89 13.87
C HIS A 26 7.91 2.66 12.92
N THR A 27 7.77 1.68 12.05
CA THR A 27 8.71 1.37 10.96
C THR A 27 8.02 0.62 9.83
N LEU A 28 8.45 0.91 8.60
CA LEU A 28 8.04 0.18 7.40
C LEU A 28 9.09 -0.86 6.98
N LEU A 29 10.30 -0.83 7.58
CA LEU A 29 11.41 -1.72 7.24
C LEU A 29 11.61 -2.78 8.32
N TRP A 30 11.63 -4.05 7.91
CA TRP A 30 11.77 -5.22 8.77
C TRP A 30 12.90 -6.10 8.30
N ARG A 31 13.73 -6.56 9.22
CA ARG A 31 14.82 -7.50 8.97
C ARG A 31 14.33 -8.91 9.16
N ILE A 32 14.62 -9.77 8.18
CA ILE A 32 14.28 -11.20 8.20
C ILE A 32 15.58 -11.99 8.37
N SER A 33 15.60 -12.93 9.31
CA SER A 33 16.75 -13.80 9.58
C SER A 33 16.32 -15.19 10.11
N GLY A 34 17.26 -16.09 10.33
CA GLY A 34 16.98 -17.43 10.84
C GLY A 34 16.73 -18.44 9.71
N LYS A 35 16.26 -19.63 10.08
CA LYS A 35 15.89 -20.74 9.18
C LYS A 35 16.98 -21.10 8.15
N GLY A 36 18.26 -21.02 8.57
CA GLY A 36 19.40 -21.37 7.72
C GLY A 36 19.90 -20.29 6.78
N ALA A 37 19.24 -19.15 6.70
CA ALA A 37 19.70 -18.03 5.87
C ALA A 37 21.06 -17.51 6.32
N ALA A 38 22.06 -17.50 5.42
CA ALA A 38 23.42 -17.05 5.71
C ALA A 38 23.52 -15.54 5.90
N ARG A 39 22.62 -14.77 5.27
CA ARG A 39 22.57 -13.31 5.33
C ARG A 39 21.11 -12.84 5.55
N PRO A 40 20.90 -11.71 6.22
CA PRO A 40 19.58 -11.19 6.43
C PRO A 40 18.94 -10.74 5.10
N SER A 41 17.63 -10.90 5.04
CA SER A 41 16.76 -10.26 4.05
C SER A 41 15.96 -9.15 4.71
N TYR A 42 15.24 -8.36 3.90
CA TYR A 42 14.45 -7.25 4.39
C TYR A 42 13.07 -7.26 3.74
N LEU A 43 12.05 -6.91 4.54
CA LEU A 43 10.68 -6.65 4.09
C LEU A 43 10.41 -5.15 4.28
N PHE A 44 9.87 -4.50 3.27
CA PHE A 44 9.56 -3.08 3.29
C PHE A 44 8.13 -2.82 2.81
N GLY A 45 7.38 -2.03 3.59
CA GLY A 45 6.05 -1.56 3.21
C GLY A 45 6.13 -0.38 2.26
N THR A 46 5.53 -0.48 1.08
CA THR A 46 5.49 0.59 0.07
C THR A 46 4.14 1.29 0.04
N MET A 47 4.10 2.45 -0.59
CA MET A 47 2.90 3.15 -1.01
C MET A 47 3.07 3.57 -2.47
N HIS A 48 2.11 3.19 -3.32
CA HIS A 48 2.19 3.37 -4.77
C HIS A 48 2.04 4.82 -5.20
N ILE A 49 1.29 5.61 -4.41
CA ILE A 49 0.95 6.99 -4.71
C ILE A 49 1.32 7.85 -3.51
N LEU A 50 2.41 8.61 -3.65
CA LEU A 50 2.87 9.61 -2.69
C LEU A 50 3.17 10.91 -3.45
N CYS A 51 3.21 12.03 -2.76
CA CYS A 51 3.85 13.21 -3.33
C CYS A 51 5.35 12.93 -3.52
N ALA A 52 5.92 13.32 -4.66
CA ALA A 52 7.32 13.02 -4.98
C ALA A 52 8.31 13.52 -3.91
N GLY A 53 7.95 14.58 -3.16
CA GLY A 53 8.73 15.08 -2.02
C GLY A 53 8.75 14.14 -0.82
N ASP A 54 7.75 13.26 -0.68
CA ASP A 54 7.60 12.31 0.43
C ASP A 54 8.17 10.92 0.09
N ALA A 55 8.32 10.60 -1.21
CA ALA A 55 8.84 9.32 -1.68
C ALA A 55 10.37 9.23 -1.50
N ASN A 56 10.84 9.27 -0.25
CA ASN A 56 12.26 9.29 0.07
C ASN A 56 12.75 7.97 0.67
N LEU A 57 13.89 7.49 0.18
CA LEU A 57 14.56 6.32 0.74
C LEU A 57 15.38 6.71 1.98
N SER A 58 15.06 6.11 3.13
CA SER A 58 15.88 6.26 4.34
C SER A 58 17.27 5.63 4.16
N ASP A 59 18.24 6.04 4.98
CA ASP A 59 19.58 5.45 4.95
C ASP A 59 19.56 3.94 5.24
N SER A 60 18.68 3.49 6.15
CA SER A 60 18.50 2.07 6.46
C SER A 60 17.97 1.29 5.25
N LEU A 61 17.01 1.85 4.51
CA LEU A 61 16.49 1.23 3.29
C LEU A 61 17.53 1.22 2.17
N ARG A 62 18.29 2.31 1.98
CA ARG A 62 19.42 2.35 1.05
C ARG A 62 20.48 1.30 1.42
N GLY A 63 20.78 1.14 2.70
CA GLY A 63 21.67 0.10 3.22
C GLY A 63 21.17 -1.30 2.88
N ALA A 64 19.87 -1.56 3.06
CA ALA A 64 19.25 -2.83 2.69
C ALA A 64 19.38 -3.09 1.18
N ILE A 65 19.02 -2.12 0.31
CA ILE A 65 19.15 -2.24 -1.16
C ILE A 65 20.60 -2.60 -1.55
N ASN A 66 21.59 -1.97 -0.92
CA ASN A 66 23.00 -2.22 -1.24
C ASN A 66 23.45 -3.64 -0.88
N THR A 67 22.94 -4.22 0.20
CA THR A 67 23.45 -5.47 0.78
C THR A 67 22.78 -6.74 0.29
N VAL A 68 21.55 -6.66 -0.21
CA VAL A 68 20.81 -7.82 -0.72
C VAL A 68 21.29 -8.28 -2.09
N ASP A 69 20.89 -9.48 -2.50
CA ASP A 69 21.21 -10.04 -3.82
C ASP A 69 20.22 -9.55 -4.87
N GLU A 70 18.94 -9.55 -4.55
CA GLU A 70 17.84 -9.27 -5.47
C GLU A 70 16.75 -8.43 -4.78
N VAL A 71 15.96 -7.72 -5.58
CA VAL A 71 14.77 -6.99 -5.12
C VAL A 71 13.52 -7.65 -5.69
N TYR A 72 12.55 -7.89 -4.82
CA TYR A 72 11.23 -8.43 -5.16
C TYR A 72 10.16 -7.38 -4.88
N PHE A 73 9.35 -7.09 -5.87
CA PHE A 73 8.10 -6.34 -5.72
C PHE A 73 6.90 -7.29 -5.78
N GLU A 74 5.69 -6.75 -5.60
CA GLU A 74 4.47 -7.51 -5.89
C GLU A 74 4.46 -7.99 -7.33
N ILE A 75 4.75 -7.08 -8.27
CA ILE A 75 4.93 -7.37 -9.70
C ILE A 75 6.28 -6.82 -10.17
N ASN A 76 6.86 -7.43 -11.18
CA ASN A 76 8.08 -6.92 -11.81
C ASN A 76 7.77 -5.75 -12.74
N LEU A 77 7.85 -4.51 -12.25
CA LEU A 77 7.62 -3.29 -13.02
C LEU A 77 8.64 -3.07 -14.14
N SER A 78 9.77 -3.79 -14.15
CA SER A 78 10.77 -3.72 -15.22
C SER A 78 10.55 -4.73 -16.35
N ASP A 79 9.60 -5.66 -16.19
CA ASP A 79 9.21 -6.63 -17.22
C ASP A 79 8.19 -6.02 -18.19
N MET A 80 8.72 -5.27 -19.17
CA MET A 80 7.88 -4.63 -20.20
C MET A 80 7.05 -5.65 -21.01
N VAL A 81 7.58 -6.86 -21.24
CA VAL A 81 6.85 -7.89 -21.99
C VAL A 81 5.69 -8.42 -21.16
N GLY A 82 5.93 -8.73 -19.90
CA GLY A 82 4.88 -9.14 -18.96
C GLY A 82 3.82 -8.05 -18.77
N MET A 83 4.22 -6.78 -18.67
CA MET A 83 3.29 -5.65 -18.55
C MET A 83 2.43 -5.48 -19.81
N LEU A 84 3.00 -5.55 -21.00
CA LEU A 84 2.24 -5.53 -22.25
C LEU A 84 1.30 -6.73 -22.37
N GLY A 85 1.76 -7.93 -21.97
CA GLY A 85 0.92 -9.13 -21.90
C GLY A 85 -0.24 -9.02 -20.94
N ALA A 86 -0.11 -8.21 -19.88
CA ALA A 86 -1.16 -7.98 -18.89
C ALA A 86 -2.28 -7.00 -19.37
N MET A 87 -2.05 -6.24 -20.46
CA MET A 87 -3.03 -5.26 -20.95
C MET A 87 -4.40 -5.88 -21.25
N SER A 88 -4.42 -7.10 -21.79
CA SER A 88 -5.67 -7.83 -22.04
C SER A 88 -6.36 -8.25 -20.73
N ALA A 89 -5.59 -8.58 -19.70
CA ALA A 89 -6.11 -8.94 -18.39
C ALA A 89 -6.65 -7.72 -17.61
N MET A 90 -6.27 -6.51 -17.98
CA MET A 90 -6.80 -5.27 -17.41
C MET A 90 -8.19 -4.93 -17.96
N GLN A 91 -8.53 -5.44 -19.14
CA GLN A 91 -9.83 -5.18 -19.77
C GLN A 91 -10.93 -6.08 -19.19
N MET A 92 -12.16 -5.58 -19.23
CA MET A 92 -13.34 -6.37 -18.95
C MET A 92 -13.52 -7.45 -20.02
N LYS A 93 -13.99 -8.62 -19.61
CA LYS A 93 -14.31 -9.73 -20.52
C LYS A 93 -15.50 -9.39 -21.43
N ASP A 94 -15.65 -10.13 -22.48
CA ASP A 94 -16.75 -10.04 -23.44
C ASP A 94 -16.90 -8.67 -24.12
N GLY A 95 -15.81 -7.90 -24.17
CA GLY A 95 -15.78 -6.58 -24.80
C GLY A 95 -16.63 -5.52 -24.09
N LYS A 96 -17.00 -5.73 -22.84
CA LYS A 96 -17.80 -4.78 -22.04
C LYS A 96 -17.10 -3.46 -21.86
N THR A 97 -17.89 -2.41 -21.69
CA THR A 97 -17.45 -1.04 -21.42
C THR A 97 -18.21 -0.47 -20.23
N LEU A 98 -17.76 0.65 -19.68
CA LEU A 98 -18.49 1.35 -18.61
C LEU A 98 -19.92 1.72 -19.02
N SER A 99 -20.14 2.06 -20.30
CA SER A 99 -21.46 2.39 -20.82
C SER A 99 -22.45 1.22 -20.81
N ASP A 100 -21.96 -0.04 -20.78
CA ASP A 100 -22.80 -1.23 -20.67
C ASP A 100 -23.21 -1.52 -19.22
N LEU A 101 -22.54 -0.93 -18.25
CA LEU A 101 -22.68 -1.22 -16.82
C LEU A 101 -23.41 -0.12 -16.05
N LEU A 102 -23.32 1.11 -16.53
CA LEU A 102 -23.82 2.30 -15.86
C LEU A 102 -25.08 2.83 -16.56
N LYS A 103 -25.94 3.51 -15.79
CA LYS A 103 -27.02 4.29 -16.36
C LYS A 103 -26.46 5.47 -17.15
N PRO A 104 -27.18 5.99 -18.15
CA PRO A 104 -26.68 7.09 -18.99
C PRO A 104 -26.17 8.31 -18.21
N GLU A 105 -26.85 8.69 -17.13
CA GLU A 105 -26.46 9.81 -16.27
C GLU A 105 -25.22 9.51 -15.41
N GLU A 106 -25.05 8.27 -14.96
CA GLU A 106 -23.86 7.82 -14.22
C GLU A 106 -22.65 7.77 -15.15
N TYR A 107 -22.80 7.16 -16.33
CA TYR A 107 -21.77 7.14 -17.36
C TYR A 107 -21.33 8.54 -17.78
N LYS A 108 -22.31 9.47 -17.93
CA LYS A 108 -21.99 10.86 -18.25
C LYS A 108 -21.12 11.51 -17.18
N ARG A 109 -21.42 11.31 -15.89
CA ARG A 109 -20.61 11.86 -14.79
C ARG A 109 -19.17 11.36 -14.83
N VAL A 110 -19.00 10.03 -15.01
CA VAL A 110 -17.66 9.43 -15.14
C VAL A 110 -16.90 10.02 -16.32
N LYS A 111 -17.56 10.10 -17.49
CA LYS A 111 -16.96 10.66 -18.69
C LYS A 111 -16.58 12.13 -18.53
N ASP A 112 -17.45 12.95 -17.94
CA ASP A 112 -17.19 14.36 -17.70
C ASP A 112 -16.03 14.57 -16.72
N TYR A 113 -15.96 13.74 -15.66
CA TYR A 113 -14.83 13.74 -14.73
C TYR A 113 -13.50 13.53 -15.46
N PHE A 114 -13.39 12.48 -16.25
CA PHE A 114 -12.16 12.18 -17.00
C PHE A 114 -11.88 13.18 -18.12
N ALA A 115 -12.89 13.81 -18.72
CA ALA A 115 -12.71 14.88 -19.69
C ALA A 115 -12.05 16.13 -19.04
N GLY A 116 -12.41 16.45 -17.80
CA GLY A 116 -11.80 17.52 -17.02
C GLY A 116 -10.34 17.25 -16.60
N HIS A 117 -9.92 15.97 -16.59
CA HIS A 117 -8.60 15.53 -16.12
C HIS A 117 -7.76 14.86 -17.21
N GLN A 118 -8.10 15.05 -18.48
CA GLN A 118 -7.51 14.30 -19.60
C GLN A 118 -5.99 14.44 -19.71
N ALA A 119 -5.41 15.56 -19.31
CA ALA A 119 -3.96 15.78 -19.33
C ALA A 119 -3.17 14.87 -18.36
N LEU A 120 -3.84 14.27 -17.37
CA LEU A 120 -3.25 13.42 -16.35
C LEU A 120 -3.48 11.92 -16.62
N LEU A 121 -4.21 11.59 -17.69
CA LEU A 121 -4.50 10.19 -18.02
C LEU A 121 -3.39 9.57 -18.86
N PRO A 122 -2.97 8.33 -18.55
CA PRO A 122 -1.97 7.62 -19.36
C PRO A 122 -2.51 7.17 -20.73
N LEU A 123 -3.84 7.10 -20.88
CA LEU A 123 -4.55 6.63 -22.06
C LEU A 123 -5.82 7.46 -22.30
N PRO A 124 -6.28 7.59 -23.57
CA PRO A 124 -7.57 8.22 -23.87
C PRO A 124 -8.73 7.50 -23.17
N PHE A 125 -9.72 8.24 -22.71
CA PHE A 125 -10.88 7.68 -21.98
C PHE A 125 -11.57 6.55 -22.76
N GLY A 126 -11.73 6.65 -24.09
CA GLY A 126 -12.31 5.57 -24.90
C GLY A 126 -11.55 4.23 -24.89
N MET A 127 -10.29 4.23 -24.40
CA MET A 127 -9.55 3.00 -24.11
C MET A 127 -9.75 2.60 -22.64
N LEU A 128 -9.73 3.56 -21.71
CA LEU A 128 -9.90 3.32 -20.27
C LEU A 128 -11.29 2.75 -19.94
N GLU A 129 -12.35 3.17 -20.64
CA GLU A 129 -13.71 2.67 -20.39
C GLU A 129 -13.90 1.17 -20.62
N ARG A 130 -12.90 0.51 -21.25
CA ARG A 130 -12.84 -0.95 -21.42
C ARG A 130 -12.14 -1.67 -20.28
N PHE A 131 -11.44 -0.94 -19.42
CA PHE A 131 -10.72 -1.51 -18.30
C PHE A 131 -11.69 -1.84 -17.17
N LYS A 132 -11.29 -2.77 -16.32
CA LYS A 132 -12.03 -3.10 -15.09
C LYS A 132 -12.14 -1.84 -14.23
N PRO A 133 -13.36 -1.50 -13.76
CA PRO A 133 -13.59 -0.18 -13.15
C PRO A 133 -12.72 0.08 -11.92
N MET A 134 -12.38 -0.93 -11.13
CA MET A 134 -11.47 -0.77 -9.98
C MET A 134 -10.05 -0.35 -10.39
N LEU A 135 -9.57 -0.76 -11.56
CA LEU A 135 -8.28 -0.27 -12.08
C LEU A 135 -8.35 1.19 -12.49
N ILE A 136 -9.54 1.63 -12.94
CA ILE A 136 -9.78 3.04 -13.29
C ILE A 136 -9.83 3.91 -12.04
N SER A 137 -10.35 3.39 -10.92
CA SER A 137 -10.42 4.13 -9.63
C SER A 137 -9.02 4.57 -9.15
N GLY A 138 -7.96 3.78 -9.43
CA GLY A 138 -6.59 4.17 -9.10
C GLY A 138 -6.14 5.49 -9.76
N PHE A 139 -6.60 5.77 -10.98
CA PHE A 139 -6.31 7.06 -11.63
C PHE A 139 -7.07 8.23 -10.99
N VAL A 140 -8.27 7.98 -10.44
CA VAL A 140 -9.03 8.99 -9.69
C VAL A 140 -8.33 9.28 -8.36
N GLU A 141 -7.82 8.25 -7.68
CA GLU A 141 -7.08 8.37 -6.43
C GLU A 141 -5.80 9.19 -6.62
N GLU A 142 -5.01 8.91 -7.66
CA GLU A 142 -3.80 9.65 -7.96
C GLU A 142 -4.06 11.14 -8.15
N GLN A 143 -5.15 11.50 -8.84
CA GLN A 143 -5.56 12.89 -9.04
C GLN A 143 -6.03 13.58 -7.74
N GLY A 144 -6.51 12.79 -6.77
CA GLY A 144 -6.87 13.26 -5.44
C GLY A 144 -5.67 13.74 -4.61
N MET A 145 -4.45 13.28 -4.93
CA MET A 145 -3.21 13.73 -4.29
C MET A 145 -2.83 15.11 -4.81
N ASP A 146 -2.96 16.13 -3.96
CA ASP A 146 -2.62 17.52 -4.29
C ASP A 146 -1.11 17.77 -4.07
N CYS A 147 -0.30 17.21 -4.94
CA CYS A 147 1.16 17.25 -4.83
C CYS A 147 1.80 18.48 -5.50
N GLY A 148 1.00 19.41 -6.00
CA GLY A 148 1.50 20.61 -6.69
C GLY A 148 2.33 20.26 -7.93
N ALA A 149 3.36 21.07 -8.19
CA ALA A 149 4.22 20.92 -9.37
C ALA A 149 5.14 19.69 -9.29
N SER A 150 5.34 19.10 -8.12
CA SER A 150 6.21 17.91 -7.93
C SER A 150 5.61 16.63 -8.46
N GLY A 151 4.27 16.60 -8.60
CA GLY A 151 3.55 15.38 -8.99
C GLY A 151 3.61 14.26 -7.96
N THR A 152 3.12 13.11 -8.36
CA THR A 152 3.14 11.87 -7.56
C THR A 152 4.33 11.00 -7.94
N ASP A 153 4.77 10.16 -7.00
CA ASP A 153 5.75 9.08 -7.22
C ASP A 153 5.41 7.90 -6.29
N GLY A 154 5.83 6.71 -6.67
CA GLY A 154 5.69 5.51 -5.86
C GLY A 154 7.02 5.09 -5.23
N MET A 155 6.97 4.55 -4.02
CA MET A 155 8.17 4.02 -3.36
C MET A 155 8.84 2.92 -4.18
N GLU A 156 8.07 2.12 -4.93
CA GLU A 156 8.59 1.08 -5.81
C GLU A 156 9.51 1.65 -6.88
N MET A 157 9.13 2.79 -7.48
CA MET A 157 9.94 3.45 -8.50
C MET A 157 11.25 3.95 -7.94
N GLN A 158 11.23 4.54 -6.73
CA GLN A 158 12.43 5.00 -6.03
C GLN A 158 13.36 3.85 -5.66
N ILE A 159 12.82 2.73 -5.12
CA ILE A 159 13.59 1.53 -4.79
C ILE A 159 14.19 0.92 -6.07
N MET A 160 13.39 0.77 -7.13
CA MET A 160 13.84 0.21 -8.40
C MET A 160 14.96 1.07 -9.02
N LYS A 161 14.80 2.40 -8.99
CA LYS A 161 15.83 3.34 -9.46
C LYS A 161 17.12 3.16 -8.67
N ALA A 162 17.04 3.20 -7.34
CA ALA A 162 18.21 3.02 -6.48
C ALA A 162 18.91 1.67 -6.70
N ALA A 163 18.14 0.59 -6.87
CA ALA A 163 18.68 -0.75 -7.13
C ALA A 163 19.39 -0.87 -8.50
N LYS A 164 18.89 -0.15 -9.52
CA LYS A 164 19.47 -0.14 -10.88
C LYS A 164 20.68 0.78 -11.01
N GLU A 165 20.76 1.85 -10.23
CA GLU A 165 21.86 2.83 -10.26
C GLU A 165 23.11 2.39 -9.48
N LEU A 166 23.10 1.24 -8.80
CA LEU A 166 24.28 0.69 -8.14
C LEU A 166 25.38 0.31 -9.15
N THR A 167 26.62 0.32 -8.70
CA THR A 167 27.76 -0.18 -9.49
C THR A 167 27.51 -1.62 -10.01
N HIS A 168 26.83 -2.43 -9.21
CA HIS A 168 26.33 -3.74 -9.57
C HIS A 168 24.79 -3.73 -9.42
N PRO A 169 24.05 -3.45 -10.51
CA PRO A 169 22.59 -3.39 -10.47
C PRO A 169 21.97 -4.67 -9.92
N LYS A 170 20.95 -4.53 -9.08
CA LYS A 170 20.25 -5.69 -8.53
C LYS A 170 19.21 -6.22 -9.51
N PRO A 171 19.08 -7.54 -9.65
CA PRO A 171 17.95 -8.15 -10.33
C PRO A 171 16.64 -7.72 -9.70
N ILE A 172 15.65 -7.40 -10.54
CA ILE A 172 14.30 -7.02 -10.13
C ILE A 172 13.34 -8.16 -10.48
N ASN A 173 12.56 -8.60 -9.51
CA ASN A 173 11.63 -9.71 -9.64
C ASN A 173 10.22 -9.31 -9.14
N GLY A 174 9.22 -10.15 -9.43
CA GLY A 174 7.87 -10.04 -8.89
C GLY A 174 7.48 -11.30 -8.14
N LEU A 175 6.74 -11.15 -7.04
CA LEU A 175 6.08 -12.26 -6.34
C LEU A 175 4.91 -12.80 -7.15
N GLU A 176 4.34 -11.97 -8.02
CA GLU A 176 3.20 -12.24 -8.89
C GLU A 176 3.45 -11.63 -10.28
N THR A 177 2.58 -11.97 -11.23
CA THR A 177 2.54 -11.33 -12.54
C THR A 177 1.48 -10.22 -12.58
N ALA A 178 1.69 -9.19 -13.38
CA ALA A 178 0.71 -8.14 -13.59
C ALA A 178 -0.64 -8.69 -14.12
N ALA A 179 -0.59 -9.72 -14.99
CA ALA A 179 -1.79 -10.39 -15.48
C ALA A 179 -2.56 -11.11 -14.37
N PHE A 180 -1.85 -11.73 -13.41
CA PHE A 180 -2.50 -12.35 -12.25
C PHE A 180 -3.21 -11.30 -11.39
N GLN A 181 -2.54 -10.21 -11.02
CA GLN A 181 -3.16 -9.15 -10.21
C GLN A 181 -4.37 -8.53 -10.90
N ALA A 182 -4.25 -8.17 -12.19
CA ALA A 182 -5.38 -7.66 -12.95
C ALA A 182 -6.53 -8.69 -13.02
N GLY A 183 -6.22 -9.99 -13.08
CA GLY A 183 -7.18 -11.09 -13.09
C GLY A 183 -8.00 -11.23 -11.80
N LEU A 184 -7.47 -10.82 -10.64
CA LEU A 184 -8.20 -10.87 -9.37
C LEU A 184 -9.53 -10.11 -9.42
N PHE A 185 -9.56 -8.98 -10.11
CA PHE A 185 -10.75 -8.15 -10.26
C PHE A 185 -11.86 -8.80 -11.09
N ASP A 186 -11.60 -9.89 -11.82
CA ASP A 186 -12.65 -10.67 -12.49
C ASP A 186 -13.56 -11.41 -11.50
N SER A 187 -13.12 -11.61 -10.27
CA SER A 187 -13.91 -12.23 -9.21
C SER A 187 -14.93 -11.27 -8.59
N ILE A 188 -14.81 -9.98 -8.87
CA ILE A 188 -15.72 -8.93 -8.40
C ILE A 188 -16.66 -8.55 -9.55
N PRO A 189 -17.99 -8.58 -9.40
CA PRO A 189 -18.90 -8.23 -10.47
C PRO A 189 -18.61 -6.84 -11.04
N TYR A 190 -18.42 -6.73 -12.36
CA TYR A 190 -18.09 -5.44 -13.01
C TYR A 190 -19.10 -4.34 -12.74
N ALA A 191 -20.40 -4.69 -12.64
CA ALA A 191 -21.44 -3.72 -12.29
C ALA A 191 -21.24 -3.13 -10.89
N LYS A 192 -20.76 -3.93 -9.93
CA LYS A 192 -20.39 -3.46 -8.58
C LYS A 192 -19.20 -2.52 -8.65
N GLN A 193 -18.10 -2.95 -9.32
CA GLN A 193 -16.93 -2.11 -9.51
C GLN A 193 -17.26 -0.77 -10.20
N ALA A 194 -18.13 -0.79 -11.20
CA ALA A 194 -18.56 0.42 -11.92
C ALA A 194 -19.35 1.37 -11.01
N LYS A 195 -20.22 0.82 -10.15
CA LYS A 195 -20.96 1.62 -9.18
C LYS A 195 -20.03 2.25 -8.14
N GLU A 196 -19.07 1.49 -7.63
CA GLU A 196 -18.03 2.00 -6.69
C GLU A 196 -17.20 3.11 -7.34
N LEU A 197 -16.83 3.00 -8.63
CA LEU A 197 -16.15 4.08 -9.36
C LEU A 197 -17.00 5.36 -9.41
N VAL A 198 -18.32 5.25 -9.65
CA VAL A 198 -19.23 6.41 -9.64
C VAL A 198 -19.27 7.02 -8.24
N ASP A 199 -19.48 6.21 -7.21
CA ASP A 199 -19.54 6.67 -5.81
C ASP A 199 -18.20 7.31 -5.38
N TYR A 200 -17.08 6.77 -5.86
CA TYR A 200 -15.75 7.33 -5.60
C TYR A 200 -15.60 8.73 -6.23
N ILE A 201 -16.04 8.91 -7.47
CA ILE A 201 -16.02 10.21 -8.16
C ILE A 201 -17.00 11.20 -7.48
N ASP A 202 -18.19 10.75 -7.12
CA ASP A 202 -19.21 11.58 -6.47
C ASP A 202 -18.77 12.02 -5.05
N SER A 203 -17.87 11.26 -4.42
CA SER A 203 -17.31 11.52 -3.07
C SER A 203 -15.85 12.01 -3.10
N ALA A 204 -15.42 12.68 -4.18
CA ALA A 204 -14.01 13.01 -4.43
C ALA A 204 -13.32 13.74 -3.25
N ASP A 205 -13.98 14.70 -2.60
CA ASP A 205 -13.41 15.44 -1.46
C ASP A 205 -13.17 14.55 -0.24
N TYR A 206 -14.11 13.63 0.04
CA TYR A 206 -13.97 12.64 1.11
C TYR A 206 -12.81 11.70 0.82
N ASN A 207 -12.75 11.14 -0.37
CA ASN A 207 -11.71 10.19 -0.78
C ASN A 207 -10.32 10.85 -0.79
N LYS A 208 -10.24 12.12 -1.23
CA LYS A 208 -9.00 12.91 -1.12
C LYS A 208 -8.53 13.06 0.33
N ALA A 209 -9.44 13.28 1.27
CA ALA A 209 -9.09 13.35 2.69
C ALA A 209 -8.58 11.98 3.21
N GLN A 210 -9.18 10.87 2.80
CA GLN A 210 -8.77 9.52 3.18
C GLN A 210 -7.40 9.17 2.62
N THR A 211 -7.14 9.45 1.34
CA THR A 211 -5.83 9.23 0.71
C THR A 211 -4.73 10.04 1.41
N ARG A 212 -5.02 11.31 1.77
CA ARG A 212 -4.08 12.12 2.57
C ARG A 212 -3.84 11.54 3.96
N GLN A 213 -4.89 11.08 4.64
CA GLN A 213 -4.76 10.42 5.94
C GLN A 213 -3.89 9.17 5.84
N LEU A 214 -4.06 8.36 4.80
CA LEU A 214 -3.22 7.19 4.55
C LEU A 214 -1.76 7.59 4.31
N ALA A 215 -1.51 8.63 3.50
CA ALA A 215 -0.16 9.15 3.27
C ALA A 215 0.48 9.68 4.57
N ASP A 216 -0.28 10.36 5.43
CA ASP A 216 0.19 10.81 6.74
C ASP A 216 0.57 9.67 7.67
N LEU A 217 -0.23 8.58 7.71
CA LEU A 217 0.08 7.37 8.48
C LEU A 217 1.33 6.69 7.92
N TYR A 218 1.45 6.61 6.60
CA TYR A 218 2.61 6.06 5.92
C TYR A 218 3.89 6.85 6.26
N ASN A 219 3.85 8.17 6.18
CA ASN A 219 4.97 9.05 6.53
C ASN A 219 5.38 8.94 8.01
N LYS A 220 4.42 8.65 8.90
CA LYS A 220 4.67 8.32 10.31
C LYS A 220 5.13 6.89 10.52
N GLN A 221 5.16 6.07 9.47
CA GLN A 221 5.47 4.64 9.52
C GLN A 221 4.54 3.87 10.47
N ASP A 222 3.29 4.29 10.58
CA ASP A 222 2.29 3.76 11.50
C ASP A 222 1.49 2.62 10.85
N LEU A 223 2.02 1.41 10.92
CA LEU A 223 1.36 0.22 10.36
C LEU A 223 0.04 -0.12 11.06
N ASP A 224 -0.08 0.14 12.36
CA ASP A 224 -1.33 -0.10 13.10
C ASP A 224 -2.43 0.86 12.63
N GLY A 225 -2.06 2.12 12.37
CA GLY A 225 -2.96 3.12 11.79
C GLY A 225 -3.39 2.77 10.37
N ILE A 226 -2.47 2.26 9.54
CA ILE A 226 -2.76 1.79 8.17
C ILE A 226 -3.71 0.60 8.21
N GLU A 227 -3.45 -0.43 9.07
CA GLU A 227 -4.35 -1.57 9.27
C GLU A 227 -5.76 -1.10 9.66
N ALA A 228 -5.84 -0.23 10.66
CA ALA A 228 -7.12 0.26 11.17
C ALA A 228 -7.89 1.10 10.15
N LEU A 229 -7.21 1.83 9.27
CA LEU A 229 -7.84 2.59 8.19
C LEU A 229 -8.39 1.62 7.13
N SER A 230 -7.59 0.65 6.69
CA SER A 230 -7.99 -0.36 5.69
C SER A 230 -9.19 -1.19 6.13
N ASP A 231 -9.33 -1.47 7.43
CA ASP A 231 -10.46 -2.25 7.97
C ASP A 231 -11.78 -1.45 8.03
N LYS A 232 -11.70 -0.11 8.05
CA LYS A 232 -12.87 0.76 8.31
C LYS A 232 -13.57 1.28 7.07
N ASP A 233 -12.82 1.50 5.99
CA ASP A 233 -13.22 2.48 5.00
C ASP A 233 -14.10 1.96 3.86
N ASP A 234 -14.21 0.63 3.66
CA ASP A 234 -15.06 0.11 2.61
C ASP A 234 -15.78 -1.19 2.98
N PRO A 235 -17.02 -1.10 3.50
CA PRO A 235 -17.84 -2.29 3.73
C PRO A 235 -18.05 -3.15 2.46
N GLY A 236 -17.98 -2.52 1.28
CA GLY A 236 -18.07 -3.20 -0.02
C GLY A 236 -16.82 -3.99 -0.36
N MET A 237 -15.64 -3.52 0.05
CA MET A 237 -14.36 -4.17 -0.18
C MET A 237 -14.02 -5.20 0.88
N SER A 238 -14.58 -5.12 2.07
CA SER A 238 -14.28 -6.04 3.18
C SER A 238 -14.50 -7.52 2.80
N GLU A 239 -15.49 -7.81 1.94
CA GLU A 239 -15.74 -9.16 1.44
C GLU A 239 -14.66 -9.68 0.49
N TYR A 240 -13.82 -8.77 -0.07
CA TYR A 240 -12.73 -9.11 -1.00
C TYR A 240 -11.34 -9.02 -0.39
N MET A 241 -11.23 -8.68 0.90
CA MET A 241 -9.94 -8.60 1.60
C MET A 241 -9.17 -9.93 1.55
N ASP A 242 -9.87 -11.07 1.63
CA ASP A 242 -9.21 -12.37 1.44
C ASP A 242 -8.57 -12.47 0.06
N LEU A 243 -9.28 -12.10 -0.99
CA LEU A 243 -8.81 -12.17 -2.37
C LEU A 243 -7.68 -11.18 -2.66
N LEU A 244 -7.85 -9.93 -2.24
CA LEU A 244 -6.97 -8.83 -2.62
C LEU A 244 -5.72 -8.73 -1.72
N LEU A 245 -5.80 -9.25 -0.49
CA LEU A 245 -4.74 -9.10 0.50
C LEU A 245 -4.28 -10.45 1.08
N TYR A 246 -5.14 -11.15 1.81
CA TYR A 246 -4.71 -12.26 2.66
C TYR A 246 -4.32 -13.53 1.92
N ASP A 247 -5.02 -13.89 0.83
CA ASP A 247 -4.63 -15.03 -0.02
C ASP A 247 -3.29 -14.79 -0.71
N ARG A 248 -3.04 -13.56 -1.11
CA ARG A 248 -1.76 -13.12 -1.69
C ARG A 248 -0.65 -13.21 -0.65
N ASN A 249 -0.87 -12.69 0.57
CA ASN A 249 0.07 -12.80 1.68
C ASN A 249 0.46 -14.25 1.95
N ARG A 250 -0.52 -15.17 2.04
CA ARG A 250 -0.28 -16.60 2.26
C ARG A 250 0.53 -17.23 1.13
N LYS A 251 0.27 -16.86 -0.11
CA LYS A 251 1.03 -17.31 -1.28
C LYS A 251 2.46 -16.78 -1.24
N TRP A 252 2.64 -15.50 -0.96
CA TRP A 252 3.96 -14.87 -0.87
C TRP A 252 4.80 -15.46 0.26
N ALA A 253 4.23 -15.71 1.43
CA ALA A 253 4.95 -16.34 2.53
C ALA A 253 5.54 -17.70 2.13
N ARG A 254 4.78 -18.53 1.38
CA ARG A 254 5.28 -19.82 0.86
C ARG A 254 6.39 -19.66 -0.19
N ILE A 255 6.28 -18.69 -1.08
CA ILE A 255 7.34 -18.38 -2.06
C ILE A 255 8.61 -17.95 -1.33
N LEU A 256 8.47 -17.04 -0.37
CA LEU A 256 9.57 -16.49 0.42
C LEU A 256 10.22 -17.57 1.31
N ASP A 257 9.44 -18.51 1.84
CA ASP A 257 9.96 -19.65 2.59
C ASP A 257 10.96 -20.49 1.78
N THR A 258 10.75 -20.57 0.47
CA THR A 258 11.65 -21.27 -0.45
C THR A 258 12.88 -20.44 -0.84
N LEU A 259 12.73 -19.12 -0.96
CA LEU A 259 13.81 -18.26 -1.48
C LEU A 259 14.78 -17.77 -0.40
N LEU A 260 14.27 -17.44 0.77
CA LEU A 260 15.02 -16.76 1.83
C LEU A 260 16.20 -17.57 2.42
N PRO A 261 16.18 -18.93 2.47
CA PRO A 261 17.36 -19.68 2.91
C PRO A 261 18.57 -19.50 2.01
N ASP A 262 18.36 -19.39 0.70
CA ASP A 262 19.43 -19.37 -0.30
C ASP A 262 19.87 -17.98 -0.72
N LYS A 263 19.00 -16.95 -0.57
CA LYS A 263 19.22 -15.60 -1.08
C LYS A 263 18.90 -14.54 -0.03
N SER A 264 19.66 -13.46 -0.06
CA SER A 264 19.33 -12.23 0.66
C SER A 264 18.49 -11.33 -0.24
N LEU A 265 17.26 -11.01 0.16
CA LEU A 265 16.27 -10.31 -0.62
C LEU A 265 15.82 -9.01 0.05
N LEU A 266 15.51 -7.98 -0.75
CA LEU A 266 14.61 -6.91 -0.34
C LEU A 266 13.24 -7.20 -0.95
N ILE A 267 12.25 -7.43 -0.13
CA ILE A 267 10.85 -7.66 -0.50
C ILE A 267 10.11 -6.35 -0.24
N ALA A 268 9.64 -5.70 -1.30
CA ALA A 268 8.94 -4.41 -1.23
C ALA A 268 7.50 -4.59 -1.73
N VAL A 269 6.53 -4.57 -0.80
CA VAL A 269 5.11 -4.78 -1.05
C VAL A 269 4.28 -3.70 -0.36
N GLY A 270 3.05 -3.46 -0.80
CA GLY A 270 2.19 -2.45 -0.21
C GLY A 270 2.11 -2.56 1.31
N ALA A 271 2.19 -1.42 2.01
CA ALA A 271 2.28 -1.39 3.48
C ALA A 271 1.11 -2.09 4.17
N ALA A 272 -0.08 -2.10 3.56
CA ALA A 272 -1.25 -2.82 4.07
C ALA A 272 -1.07 -4.34 4.12
N HIS A 273 -0.12 -4.91 3.38
CA HIS A 273 0.22 -6.34 3.42
C HIS A 273 1.02 -6.75 4.67
N LEU A 274 1.62 -5.80 5.40
CA LEU A 274 2.56 -6.10 6.48
C LEU A 274 1.89 -6.47 7.81
N PRO A 275 0.93 -5.68 8.34
CA PRO A 275 0.43 -5.83 9.70
C PRO A 275 -0.61 -6.96 9.85
N GLY A 276 -0.97 -7.23 11.10
CA GLY A 276 -2.04 -8.16 11.46
C GLY A 276 -1.67 -9.63 11.42
N ASN A 277 -2.58 -10.46 11.89
CA ASN A 277 -2.38 -11.92 12.02
C ASN A 277 -2.25 -12.65 10.67
N GLN A 278 -2.72 -12.05 9.59
CA GLN A 278 -2.62 -12.51 8.21
C GLN A 278 -1.66 -11.63 7.38
N GLY A 279 -0.97 -10.69 8.02
CA GLY A 279 0.09 -9.90 7.42
C GLY A 279 1.36 -10.72 7.17
N VAL A 280 2.17 -10.27 6.22
CA VAL A 280 3.39 -10.97 5.80
C VAL A 280 4.38 -11.11 6.95
N ILE A 281 4.46 -10.13 7.88
CA ILE A 281 5.32 -10.20 9.06
C ILE A 281 4.99 -11.45 9.90
N GLU A 282 3.73 -11.61 10.27
CA GLU A 282 3.29 -12.74 11.11
C GLU A 282 3.31 -14.08 10.37
N LEU A 283 3.04 -14.07 9.07
CA LEU A 283 3.12 -15.29 8.25
C LEU A 283 4.56 -15.81 8.17
N LEU A 284 5.55 -14.92 7.95
CA LEU A 284 6.96 -15.31 7.96
C LEU A 284 7.44 -15.79 9.34
N ARG A 285 6.94 -15.18 10.42
CA ARG A 285 7.20 -15.68 11.79
C ARG A 285 6.65 -17.09 12.00
N LYS A 286 5.45 -17.38 11.50
CA LYS A 286 4.82 -18.71 11.54
C LYS A 286 5.59 -19.74 10.72
N GLU A 287 6.24 -19.32 9.62
CA GLU A 287 7.15 -20.17 8.85
C GLU A 287 8.50 -20.42 9.56
N GLY A 288 8.76 -19.79 10.70
CA GLY A 288 9.96 -19.98 11.52
C GLY A 288 11.09 -18.99 11.29
N PHE A 289 10.86 -17.91 10.56
CA PHE A 289 11.81 -16.83 10.46
C PHE A 289 11.72 -15.89 11.67
N THR A 290 12.85 -15.25 12.00
CA THR A 290 12.88 -14.11 12.91
C THR A 290 12.67 -12.84 12.11
N VAL A 291 11.58 -12.10 12.39
CA VAL A 291 11.23 -10.85 11.70
C VAL A 291 11.21 -9.72 12.72
N GLU A 292 12.18 -8.82 12.61
CA GLU A 292 12.45 -7.75 13.58
C GLU A 292 12.35 -6.37 12.91
N PRO A 293 11.81 -5.36 13.61
CA PRO A 293 11.75 -4.00 13.08
C PRO A 293 13.14 -3.40 12.92
N VAL A 294 13.37 -2.68 11.84
CA VAL A 294 14.54 -1.82 11.66
C VAL A 294 14.14 -0.40 12.00
N ILE A 295 14.54 0.06 13.17
CA ILE A 295 14.29 1.43 13.60
C ILE A 295 15.33 2.34 12.94
N SER A 296 14.88 3.22 12.06
CA SER A 296 15.76 4.20 11.44
C SER A 296 16.14 5.27 12.46
N SER A 297 17.44 5.49 12.62
CA SER A 297 17.98 6.60 13.44
C SER A 297 18.01 7.90 12.65
N THR A 298 17.03 8.17 11.81
CA THR A 298 17.01 9.43 11.05
C THR A 298 16.84 10.60 12.01
N PRO A 299 17.75 11.59 12.03
CA PRO A 299 17.53 12.82 12.79
C PRO A 299 16.25 13.48 12.25
N LYS A 300 15.35 13.86 13.15
CA LYS A 300 14.17 14.68 12.77
C LYS A 300 14.68 15.90 12.01
N ALA A 301 14.16 16.15 10.82
CA ALA A 301 14.43 17.36 10.07
C ALA A 301 14.15 18.57 11.00
N GLY A 302 15.20 19.28 11.41
CA GLY A 302 15.10 20.41 12.34
C GLY A 302 16.22 20.56 13.36
N GLU A 303 17.04 19.54 13.65
CA GLU A 303 18.23 19.70 14.49
C GLU A 303 19.46 20.00 13.64
N SER A 304 19.67 21.30 13.38
CA SER A 304 20.95 21.79 12.86
C SER A 304 22.05 21.51 13.89
N VAL A 305 22.99 20.62 13.52
CA VAL A 305 24.23 20.42 14.27
C VAL A 305 25.00 21.72 14.20
N VAL A 306 24.90 22.53 15.26
CA VAL A 306 25.84 23.63 15.50
C VAL A 306 27.20 23.01 15.80
N ALA A 307 28.06 22.99 14.79
CA ALA A 307 29.45 22.62 14.95
C ALA A 307 30.10 23.59 15.96
N ALA A 308 30.38 23.12 17.17
CA ALA A 308 31.19 23.85 18.14
C ALA A 308 32.62 23.89 17.64
N SER A 309 32.98 25.01 17.00
CA SER A 309 34.40 25.40 16.85
C SER A 309 34.94 25.71 18.22
N ARG A 310 35.87 24.90 18.71
CA ARG A 310 36.71 25.24 19.85
C ARG A 310 37.91 26.04 19.38
N PRO A 311 38.33 27.00 20.21
CA PRO A 311 39.41 27.92 19.92
C PRO A 311 40.82 27.27 19.88
#